data_cae56767c4d94f6bec30baf3dc523179
#
_entry.id   cae56767c4d94f6bec30baf3dc523179
#
_cell.length_a   1.000
_cell.length_b   1.000
_cell.length_c   1.000
_cell.angle_alpha   90.00
_cell.angle_beta   90.00
_cell.angle_gamma   90.00
#
_symmetry.space_group_name_H-M   'P 1'
#
loop_
_entity.id
_entity.type
_entity.pdbx_description
1 polymer ?
#
loop_
_entity_poly.entity_id
_entity_poly.type
_entity_poly.pdbx_seq_one_letter_code
_entity_poly.pdbx_strand_id
1 'polypeptide(L)'
;MALTAKQKLFADEYLIDLNATRAYKVAYPRVKNDETASAAGARLLRNVKVGDYIQKRMKDREKRTEITQDMVLKELAKIGFANVTDFVTIEDNGSYKAVKVKSTDDMPRDKLGAIAGIKEGANGIEVKLNDKGKALELIGRHLGMWKDKMELSGEVNTNNPFEGLTTEELKKLIHGG
;
A
#
# COMPACT_ATOMS: atom_id res chain seq x y z
N MET A 1 -13.43 -24.47 14.99
CA MET A 1 -13.79 -24.92 13.63
C MET A 1 -12.74 -24.45 12.65
N ALA A 2 -12.36 -25.28 11.66
CA ALA A 2 -11.40 -24.94 10.62
C ALA A 2 -12.00 -23.94 9.60
N LEU A 3 -11.13 -23.25 8.82
CA LEU A 3 -11.55 -22.46 7.66
C LEU A 3 -12.21 -23.36 6.61
N THR A 4 -13.23 -22.86 5.93
CA THR A 4 -13.76 -23.52 4.73
C THR A 4 -12.73 -23.46 3.59
N ALA A 5 -12.83 -24.37 2.61
CA ALA A 5 -11.94 -24.37 1.46
C ALA A 5 -11.95 -23.03 0.70
N LYS A 6 -13.13 -22.39 0.57
CA LYS A 6 -13.26 -21.09 -0.08
C LYS A 6 -12.63 -19.94 0.74
N GLN A 7 -12.78 -19.96 2.06
CA GLN A 7 -12.14 -18.98 2.93
C GLN A 7 -10.62 -19.09 2.89
N LYS A 8 -10.10 -20.32 2.85
CA LYS A 8 -8.67 -20.57 2.71
C LYS A 8 -8.17 -20.08 1.36
N LEU A 9 -8.85 -20.41 0.27
CA LEU A 9 -8.51 -19.95 -1.09
C LEU A 9 -8.52 -18.41 -1.15
N PHE A 10 -9.55 -17.75 -0.56
CA PHE A 10 -9.60 -16.30 -0.47
C PHE A 10 -8.37 -15.73 0.25
N ALA A 11 -8.00 -16.30 1.39
CA ALA A 11 -6.87 -15.83 2.17
C ALA A 11 -5.53 -16.03 1.44
N ASP A 12 -5.34 -17.18 0.78
CA ASP A 12 -4.14 -17.48 -0.01
C ASP A 12 -4.02 -16.53 -1.22
N GLU A 13 -5.13 -16.25 -1.92
CA GLU A 13 -5.19 -15.28 -3.02
C GLU A 13 -4.95 -13.84 -2.54
N TYR A 14 -5.53 -13.46 -1.40
CA TYR A 14 -5.31 -12.15 -0.81
C TYR A 14 -3.83 -11.88 -0.49
N LEU A 15 -3.10 -12.91 -0.06
CA LEU A 15 -1.68 -12.81 0.27
C LEU A 15 -0.77 -12.57 -0.95
N ILE A 16 -1.29 -12.67 -2.18
CA ILE A 16 -0.51 -12.42 -3.41
C ILE A 16 -0.29 -10.92 -3.60
N ASP A 17 -1.35 -10.11 -3.53
CA ASP A 17 -1.36 -8.68 -3.87
C ASP A 17 -2.13 -7.79 -2.90
N LEU A 18 -2.64 -8.36 -1.81
CA LEU A 18 -3.46 -7.69 -0.78
C LEU A 18 -4.75 -7.06 -1.33
N ASN A 19 -5.25 -7.55 -2.47
CA ASN A 19 -6.48 -7.09 -3.10
C ASN A 19 -7.66 -8.00 -2.75
N ALA A 20 -8.49 -7.56 -1.80
CA ALA A 20 -9.62 -8.33 -1.30
C ALA A 20 -10.70 -8.58 -2.37
N THR A 21 -10.94 -7.63 -3.27
CA THR A 21 -11.93 -7.74 -4.34
C THR A 21 -11.53 -8.83 -5.33
N ARG A 22 -10.29 -8.79 -5.81
CA ARG A 22 -9.73 -9.81 -6.70
C ARG A 22 -9.74 -11.20 -6.04
N ALA A 23 -9.20 -11.30 -4.84
CA ALA A 23 -9.13 -12.55 -4.08
C ALA A 23 -10.53 -13.16 -3.85
N TYR A 24 -11.53 -12.31 -3.56
CA TYR A 24 -12.90 -12.78 -3.40
C TYR A 24 -13.48 -13.35 -4.71
N LYS A 25 -13.27 -12.67 -5.85
CA LYS A 25 -13.76 -13.15 -7.16
C LYS A 25 -13.13 -14.49 -7.56
N VAL A 26 -11.87 -14.71 -7.21
CA VAL A 26 -11.20 -16.00 -7.43
C VAL A 26 -11.81 -17.11 -6.55
N ALA A 27 -12.01 -16.84 -5.27
CA ALA A 27 -12.59 -17.83 -4.34
C ALA A 27 -14.08 -18.08 -4.56
N TYR A 28 -14.80 -17.10 -5.12
CA TYR A 28 -16.24 -17.13 -5.37
C TYR A 28 -16.57 -16.72 -6.82
N PRO A 29 -16.26 -17.53 -7.84
CA PRO A 29 -16.29 -17.14 -9.25
C PRO A 29 -17.68 -16.82 -9.80
N ARG A 30 -18.75 -17.15 -9.06
CA ARG A 30 -20.13 -16.76 -9.41
C ARG A 30 -20.38 -15.26 -9.18
N VAL A 31 -19.61 -14.61 -8.35
CA VAL A 31 -19.75 -13.17 -8.07
C VAL A 31 -18.95 -12.38 -9.09
N LYS A 32 -19.64 -11.71 -10.00
CA LYS A 32 -19.03 -10.91 -11.10
C LYS A 32 -18.92 -9.43 -10.76
N ASN A 33 -19.86 -8.91 -9.95
CA ASN A 33 -19.92 -7.50 -9.58
C ASN A 33 -18.82 -7.15 -8.58
N ASP A 34 -18.07 -6.05 -8.86
CA ASP A 34 -16.93 -5.61 -8.07
C ASP A 34 -17.33 -5.06 -6.71
N GLU A 35 -18.46 -4.32 -6.61
CA GLU A 35 -18.95 -3.79 -5.35
C GLU A 35 -19.32 -4.92 -4.39
N THR A 36 -20.06 -5.92 -4.91
CA THR A 36 -20.41 -7.10 -4.12
C THR A 36 -19.18 -7.86 -3.65
N ALA A 37 -18.18 -8.03 -4.54
CA ALA A 37 -16.93 -8.70 -4.22
C ALA A 37 -16.10 -7.93 -3.20
N SER A 38 -16.05 -6.60 -3.32
CA SER A 38 -15.35 -5.69 -2.39
C SER A 38 -15.97 -5.76 -1.00
N ALA A 39 -17.30 -5.58 -0.90
CA ALA A 39 -18.01 -5.65 0.38
C ALA A 39 -17.87 -7.02 1.06
N ALA A 40 -17.98 -8.10 0.28
CA ALA A 40 -17.85 -9.46 0.81
C ALA A 40 -16.40 -9.81 1.17
N GLY A 41 -15.43 -9.37 0.39
CA GLY A 41 -14.00 -9.50 0.70
C GLY A 41 -13.62 -8.79 2.00
N ALA A 42 -14.11 -7.54 2.17
CA ALA A 42 -13.91 -6.78 3.40
C ALA A 42 -14.52 -7.49 4.64
N ARG A 43 -15.70 -8.14 4.48
CA ARG A 43 -16.30 -8.95 5.56
C ARG A 43 -15.46 -10.18 5.91
N LEU A 44 -14.89 -10.85 4.89
CA LEU A 44 -14.00 -11.99 5.13
C LEU A 44 -12.72 -11.58 5.87
N LEU A 45 -12.13 -10.43 5.55
CA LEU A 45 -10.96 -9.93 6.26
C LEU A 45 -11.24 -9.61 7.73
N ARG A 46 -12.48 -9.22 8.06
CA ARG A 46 -12.92 -9.01 9.46
C ARG A 46 -13.22 -10.31 10.21
N ASN A 47 -13.29 -11.43 9.51
CA ASN A 47 -13.50 -12.72 10.16
C ASN A 47 -12.22 -13.14 10.90
N VAL A 48 -12.31 -13.32 12.21
CA VAL A 48 -11.17 -13.63 13.11
C VAL A 48 -10.36 -14.80 12.58
N LYS A 49 -11.00 -15.90 12.15
CA LYS A 49 -10.29 -17.10 11.66
C LYS A 49 -9.52 -16.86 10.36
N VAL A 50 -10.11 -16.06 9.46
CA VAL A 50 -9.44 -15.66 8.21
C VAL A 50 -8.26 -14.74 8.53
N GLY A 51 -8.45 -13.79 9.43
CA GLY A 51 -7.39 -12.89 9.89
C GLY A 51 -6.23 -13.65 10.54
N ASP A 52 -6.51 -14.56 11.46
CA ASP A 52 -5.50 -15.39 12.12
C ASP A 52 -4.70 -16.24 11.11
N TYR A 53 -5.39 -16.83 10.13
CA TYR A 53 -4.74 -17.59 9.07
C TYR A 53 -3.81 -16.71 8.21
N ILE A 54 -4.29 -15.53 7.79
CA ILE A 54 -3.49 -14.56 7.04
C ILE A 54 -2.25 -14.15 7.84
N GLN A 55 -2.42 -13.77 9.11
CA GLN A 55 -1.30 -13.38 9.97
C GLN A 55 -0.28 -14.50 10.14
N LYS A 56 -0.75 -15.74 10.36
CA LYS A 56 0.15 -16.90 10.44
C LYS A 56 0.96 -17.07 9.17
N ARG A 57 0.32 -17.02 8.00
CA ARG A 57 1.00 -17.16 6.70
C ARG A 57 2.00 -16.02 6.45
N MET A 58 1.68 -14.79 6.88
CA MET A 58 2.61 -13.66 6.82
C MET A 58 3.85 -13.91 7.68
N LYS A 59 3.65 -14.32 8.95
CA LYS A 59 4.76 -14.67 9.86
C LYS A 59 5.62 -15.83 9.34
N ASP A 60 4.99 -16.85 8.74
CA ASP A 60 5.72 -17.98 8.16
C ASP A 60 6.53 -17.53 6.92
N ARG A 61 6.01 -16.56 6.13
CA ARG A 61 6.75 -15.94 5.01
C ARG A 61 7.93 -15.13 5.53
N GLU A 62 7.70 -14.26 6.51
CA GLU A 62 8.74 -13.45 7.16
C GLU A 62 9.88 -14.31 7.70
N LYS A 63 9.56 -15.36 8.46
CA LYS A 63 10.57 -16.33 8.95
C LYS A 63 11.36 -17.02 7.85
N ARG A 64 10.70 -17.36 6.73
CA ARG A 64 11.35 -18.04 5.61
C ARG A 64 12.23 -17.13 4.78
N THR A 65 11.84 -15.87 4.61
CA THR A 65 12.57 -14.90 3.80
C THR A 65 13.52 -14.04 4.62
N GLU A 66 13.35 -14.04 5.95
CA GLU A 66 14.06 -13.15 6.89
C GLU A 66 13.85 -11.64 6.59
N ILE A 67 12.88 -11.33 5.71
CA ILE A 67 12.54 -9.96 5.34
C ILE A 67 11.33 -9.51 6.17
N THR A 68 11.52 -8.46 6.96
CA THR A 68 10.49 -7.82 7.76
C THR A 68 9.99 -6.54 7.09
N GLN A 69 8.79 -6.08 7.49
CA GLN A 69 8.28 -4.77 7.06
C GLN A 69 9.23 -3.63 7.46
N ASP A 70 9.80 -3.72 8.66
CA ASP A 70 10.76 -2.73 9.16
C ASP A 70 12.02 -2.66 8.30
N MET A 71 12.51 -3.80 7.79
CA MET A 71 13.66 -3.81 6.89
C MET A 71 13.36 -3.09 5.58
N VAL A 72 12.17 -3.34 5.00
CA VAL A 72 11.75 -2.67 3.77
C VAL A 72 11.58 -1.17 3.99
N LEU A 73 10.95 -0.77 5.10
CA LEU A 73 10.79 0.65 5.45
C LEU A 73 12.13 1.36 5.68
N LYS A 74 13.07 0.70 6.36
CA LYS A 74 14.41 1.24 6.57
C LYS A 74 15.15 1.44 5.24
N GLU A 75 15.01 0.51 4.30
CA GLU A 75 15.63 0.62 2.98
C GLU A 75 15.00 1.73 2.15
N LEU A 76 13.67 1.85 2.15
CA LEU A 76 12.96 2.97 1.52
C LEU A 76 13.35 4.32 2.16
N ALA A 77 13.54 4.36 3.48
CA ALA A 77 13.94 5.56 4.20
C ALA A 77 15.34 6.05 3.77
N LYS A 78 16.28 5.14 3.49
CA LYS A 78 17.60 5.50 2.94
C LYS A 78 17.46 6.29 1.64
N ILE A 79 16.52 5.91 0.78
CA ILE A 79 16.24 6.61 -0.48
C ILE A 79 15.48 7.91 -0.22
N GLY A 80 14.39 7.83 0.55
CA GLY A 80 13.48 8.96 0.78
C GLY A 80 14.10 10.13 1.54
N PHE A 81 15.07 9.88 2.40
CA PHE A 81 15.72 10.92 3.22
C PHE A 81 17.16 11.23 2.80
N ALA A 82 17.64 10.68 1.69
CA ALA A 82 18.91 11.08 1.11
C ALA A 82 18.81 12.47 0.47
N ASN A 83 19.90 13.21 0.51
CA ASN A 83 20.06 14.50 -0.16
C ASN A 83 21.26 14.43 -1.12
N VAL A 84 21.24 15.24 -2.17
CA VAL A 84 22.36 15.31 -3.14
C VAL A 84 23.67 15.67 -2.43
N THR A 85 23.62 16.54 -1.44
CA THR A 85 24.78 16.96 -0.64
C THR A 85 25.39 15.84 0.22
N ASP A 86 24.70 14.71 0.39
CA ASP A 86 25.29 13.55 1.04
C ASP A 86 26.40 12.92 0.16
N PHE A 87 26.30 13.08 -1.18
CA PHE A 87 27.16 12.45 -2.17
C PHE A 87 28.10 13.39 -2.92
N VAL A 88 27.82 14.70 -2.87
CA VAL A 88 28.63 15.72 -3.53
C VAL A 88 29.05 16.83 -2.55
N THR A 89 30.16 17.48 -2.84
CA THR A 89 30.58 18.72 -2.21
C THR A 89 30.60 19.83 -3.24
N ILE A 90 30.26 21.05 -2.79
CA ILE A 90 30.40 22.25 -3.60
C ILE A 90 31.62 23.01 -3.04
N GLU A 91 32.70 23.10 -3.83
CA GLU A 91 33.90 23.83 -3.48
C GLU A 91 33.84 25.23 -4.12
N ASP A 92 34.08 26.24 -3.31
CA ASP A 92 34.21 27.62 -3.78
C ASP A 92 35.69 27.95 -3.91
N ASN A 93 36.15 28.11 -5.16
CA ASN A 93 37.53 28.43 -5.47
C ASN A 93 37.72 29.95 -5.68
N GLY A 94 36.77 30.77 -5.22
CA GLY A 94 36.80 32.23 -5.33
C GLY A 94 36.39 32.79 -6.70
N SER A 95 36.83 32.16 -7.79
CA SER A 95 36.46 32.55 -9.16
C SER A 95 35.34 31.73 -9.74
N TYR A 96 35.12 30.51 -9.24
CA TYR A 96 34.04 29.60 -9.69
C TYR A 96 33.73 28.58 -8.60
N LYS A 97 32.54 28.03 -8.68
CA LYS A 97 32.11 26.92 -7.81
C LYS A 97 32.23 25.62 -8.57
N ALA A 98 32.90 24.64 -7.99
CA ALA A 98 33.05 23.31 -8.54
C ALA A 98 32.23 22.29 -7.73
N VAL A 99 31.54 21.37 -8.41
CA VAL A 99 30.88 20.24 -7.78
C VAL A 99 31.79 19.03 -7.87
N LYS A 100 32.13 18.45 -6.73
CA LYS A 100 32.90 17.21 -6.65
C LYS A 100 32.07 16.10 -6.05
N VAL A 101 32.13 14.91 -6.67
CA VAL A 101 31.59 13.69 -6.08
C VAL A 101 32.50 13.28 -4.93
N LYS A 102 31.93 12.98 -3.77
CA LYS A 102 32.69 12.49 -2.61
C LYS A 102 33.26 11.09 -2.93
N SER A 103 34.38 10.76 -2.30
CA SER A 103 34.87 9.39 -2.33
C SER A 103 33.84 8.47 -1.64
N THR A 104 33.79 7.20 -2.02
CA THR A 104 32.86 6.24 -1.40
C THR A 104 33.10 6.06 0.10
N ASP A 105 34.31 6.36 0.59
CA ASP A 105 34.64 6.29 2.02
C ASP A 105 34.07 7.47 2.80
N ASP A 106 33.87 8.62 2.13
CA ASP A 106 33.30 9.83 2.70
C ASP A 106 31.76 9.90 2.60
N MET A 107 31.16 8.97 1.87
CA MET A 107 29.70 8.90 1.73
C MET A 107 29.06 8.23 2.95
N PRO A 108 27.91 8.76 3.44
CA PRO A 108 27.18 8.12 4.54
C PRO A 108 26.74 6.69 4.16
N ARG A 109 27.25 5.68 4.85
CA ARG A 109 27.00 4.27 4.54
C ARG A 109 25.51 3.90 4.61
N ASP A 110 24.79 4.53 5.52
CA ASP A 110 23.33 4.36 5.69
C ASP A 110 22.52 4.94 4.53
N LYS A 111 23.12 5.75 3.66
CA LYS A 111 22.46 6.38 2.51
C LYS A 111 22.93 5.83 1.15
N LEU A 112 23.91 4.93 1.12
CA LEU A 112 24.41 4.37 -0.14
C LEU A 112 23.31 3.68 -0.97
N GLY A 113 22.29 3.13 -0.32
CA GLY A 113 21.11 2.57 -1.00
C GLY A 113 20.31 3.57 -1.85
N ALA A 114 20.54 4.87 -1.68
CA ALA A 114 19.93 5.91 -2.51
C ALA A 114 20.60 6.05 -3.89
N ILE A 115 21.80 5.53 -4.08
CA ILE A 115 22.53 5.59 -5.36
C ILE A 115 21.93 4.54 -6.31
N ALA A 116 21.39 5.00 -7.44
CA ALA A 116 20.87 4.13 -8.51
C ALA A 116 21.99 3.69 -9.47
N GLY A 117 23.03 4.50 -9.59
CA GLY A 117 24.17 4.17 -10.45
C GLY A 117 25.22 5.28 -10.46
N ILE A 118 26.44 4.89 -10.84
CA ILE A 118 27.56 5.78 -11.04
C ILE A 118 28.07 5.53 -12.45
N LYS A 119 28.29 6.59 -13.23
CA LYS A 119 28.84 6.54 -14.56
C LYS A 119 30.03 7.48 -14.68
N GLU A 120 31.05 7.07 -15.42
CA GLU A 120 32.13 7.93 -15.86
C GLU A 120 31.79 8.40 -17.29
N GLY A 121 31.80 9.71 -17.48
CA GLY A 121 31.51 10.35 -18.76
C GLY A 121 32.58 11.36 -19.14
N ALA A 122 32.47 11.93 -20.34
CA ALA A 122 33.41 12.94 -20.84
C ALA A 122 33.55 14.16 -19.94
N ASN A 123 32.52 14.48 -19.13
CA ASN A 123 32.50 15.63 -18.23
C ASN A 123 32.77 15.24 -16.75
N GLY A 124 33.24 14.02 -16.49
CA GLY A 124 33.52 13.53 -15.15
C GLY A 124 32.54 12.45 -14.66
N ILE A 125 32.47 12.27 -13.35
CA ILE A 125 31.64 11.24 -12.71
C ILE A 125 30.22 11.77 -12.51
N GLU A 126 29.25 11.02 -13.00
CA GLU A 126 27.83 11.25 -12.79
C GLU A 126 27.29 10.26 -11.73
N VAL A 127 26.65 10.78 -10.68
CA VAL A 127 25.94 9.97 -9.67
C VAL A 127 24.45 10.13 -9.87
N LYS A 128 23.77 9.03 -10.20
CA LYS A 128 22.31 8.97 -10.34
C LYS A 128 21.71 8.46 -9.04
N LEU A 129 20.74 9.18 -8.50
CA LEU A 129 20.00 8.76 -7.32
C LEU A 129 18.68 8.07 -7.70
N ASN A 130 18.22 7.18 -6.82
CA ASN A 130 16.87 6.60 -6.88
C ASN A 130 15.80 7.68 -6.66
N ASP A 131 14.58 7.39 -7.12
CA ASP A 131 13.45 8.31 -7.01
C ASP A 131 13.01 8.49 -5.55
N LYS A 132 13.41 9.61 -4.98
CA LYS A 132 13.09 10.04 -3.62
C LYS A 132 11.58 10.23 -3.44
N GLY A 133 10.88 10.79 -4.44
CA GLY A 133 9.44 11.03 -4.38
C GLY A 133 8.68 9.71 -4.29
N LYS A 134 9.07 8.74 -5.11
CA LYS A 134 8.47 7.41 -5.10
C LYS A 134 8.69 6.66 -3.79
N ALA A 135 9.90 6.75 -3.22
CA ALA A 135 10.20 6.13 -1.93
C ALA A 135 9.34 6.73 -0.80
N LEU A 136 9.21 8.06 -0.76
CA LEU A 136 8.38 8.76 0.23
C LEU A 136 6.89 8.46 0.05
N GLU A 137 6.41 8.35 -1.20
CA GLU A 137 5.03 7.93 -1.48
C GLU A 137 4.74 6.55 -0.91
N LEU A 138 5.62 5.57 -1.14
CA LEU A 138 5.46 4.21 -0.63
C LEU A 138 5.45 4.16 0.91
N ILE A 139 6.34 4.91 1.56
CA ILE A 139 6.35 5.06 3.02
C ILE A 139 5.03 5.69 3.50
N GLY A 140 4.59 6.78 2.88
CA GLY A 140 3.37 7.49 3.24
C GLY A 140 2.12 6.61 3.09
N ARG A 141 2.05 5.79 2.03
CA ARG A 141 0.97 4.80 1.86
C ARG A 141 0.98 3.74 2.95
N HIS A 142 2.16 3.24 3.31
CA HIS A 142 2.30 2.26 4.40
C HIS A 142 1.85 2.84 5.75
N LEU A 143 2.18 4.09 6.02
CA LEU A 143 1.79 4.81 7.24
C LEU A 143 0.33 5.29 7.22
N GLY A 144 -0.42 5.07 6.14
CA GLY A 144 -1.80 5.52 6.00
C GLY A 144 -1.96 7.04 5.94
N MET A 145 -0.90 7.77 5.54
CA MET A 145 -0.93 9.24 5.44
C MET A 145 -1.83 9.73 4.30
N TRP A 146 -1.99 8.92 3.27
CA TRP A 146 -2.87 9.21 2.14
C TRP A 146 -4.20 8.52 2.34
N LYS A 147 -5.25 9.30 2.53
CA LYS A 147 -6.63 8.80 2.45
C LYS A 147 -7.05 8.94 0.99
N ASP A 148 -7.15 7.82 0.28
CA ASP A 148 -7.85 7.81 -0.99
C ASP A 148 -9.30 8.21 -0.70
N LYS A 149 -9.68 9.46 -1.01
CA LYS A 149 -11.08 9.86 -1.05
C LYS A 149 -11.71 9.12 -2.22
N MET A 150 -12.32 7.98 -1.95
CA MET A 150 -13.32 7.43 -2.85
C MET A 150 -14.55 8.33 -2.71
N GLU A 151 -14.68 9.31 -3.59
CA GLU A 151 -15.96 9.96 -3.83
C GLU A 151 -16.84 8.91 -4.52
N LEU A 152 -17.69 8.28 -3.73
CA LEU A 152 -18.83 7.53 -4.26
C LEU A 152 -19.79 8.58 -4.85
N SER A 153 -19.53 9.02 -6.08
CA SER A 153 -20.51 9.74 -6.88
C SER A 153 -21.50 8.71 -7.45
N GLY A 154 -22.41 8.27 -6.62
CA GLY A 154 -23.57 7.49 -6.98
C GLY A 154 -24.73 8.04 -6.19
N GLU A 155 -25.80 8.45 -6.85
CA GLU A 155 -27.08 8.62 -6.18
C GLU A 155 -27.37 7.32 -5.43
N VAL A 156 -27.35 7.38 -4.10
CA VAL A 156 -27.91 6.31 -3.28
C VAL A 156 -29.41 6.40 -3.51
N ASN A 157 -29.90 5.69 -4.50
CA ASN A 157 -31.32 5.49 -4.70
C ASN A 157 -31.80 4.66 -3.50
N THR A 158 -32.09 5.33 -2.40
CA THR A 158 -32.79 4.74 -1.27
C THR A 158 -34.21 4.55 -1.74
N ASN A 159 -34.46 3.43 -2.42
CA ASN A 159 -35.81 2.96 -2.63
C ASN A 159 -36.39 2.69 -1.24
N ASN A 160 -36.89 3.73 -0.61
CA ASN A 160 -37.62 3.63 0.63
C ASN A 160 -39.03 3.14 0.27
N PRO A 161 -39.39 1.88 0.48
CA PRO A 161 -40.70 1.34 0.11
C PRO A 161 -41.86 2.01 0.88
N PHE A 162 -41.54 2.93 1.80
CA PHE A 162 -42.47 3.69 2.62
C PHE A 162 -42.50 5.19 2.26
N GLU A 163 -41.79 5.58 1.18
CA GLU A 163 -41.80 6.95 0.71
C GLU A 163 -43.17 7.28 0.09
N GLY A 164 -43.82 8.33 0.64
CA GLY A 164 -45.16 8.75 0.22
C GLY A 164 -46.31 8.20 1.08
N LEU A 165 -46.04 7.31 2.06
CA LEU A 165 -47.07 6.86 3.00
C LEU A 165 -47.25 7.88 4.14
N THR A 166 -48.51 8.17 4.41
CA THR A 166 -48.89 9.01 5.56
C THR A 166 -48.69 8.25 6.89
N THR A 167 -48.60 8.98 8.00
CA THR A 167 -48.45 8.40 9.34
C THR A 167 -49.57 7.43 9.70
N GLU A 168 -50.76 7.62 9.13
CA GLU A 168 -51.92 6.73 9.34
C GLU A 168 -51.82 5.45 8.53
N GLU A 169 -51.29 5.51 7.32
CA GLU A 169 -51.05 4.32 6.48
C GLU A 169 -49.91 3.48 7.05
N LEU A 170 -48.85 4.10 7.59
CA LEU A 170 -47.78 3.41 8.29
C LEU A 170 -48.27 2.70 9.56
N LYS A 171 -49.22 3.32 10.31
CA LYS A 171 -49.83 2.66 11.48
C LYS A 171 -50.72 1.46 11.09
N LYS A 172 -51.40 1.51 9.96
CA LYS A 172 -52.19 0.38 9.45
C LYS A 172 -51.33 -0.80 9.05
N LEU A 173 -50.11 -0.56 8.51
CA LEU A 173 -49.15 -1.62 8.19
C LEU A 173 -48.58 -2.32 9.45
N ILE A 174 -48.50 -1.60 10.57
CA ILE A 174 -47.97 -2.14 11.84
C ILE A 174 -49.05 -2.91 12.62
N HIS A 175 -50.33 -2.53 12.49
CA HIS A 175 -51.45 -3.09 13.27
C HIS A 175 -52.41 -3.94 12.45
N GLY A 176 -52.12 -4.22 11.18
CA GLY A 176 -52.97 -4.98 10.28
C GLY A 176 -52.37 -6.32 9.88
N GLY A 177 -52.07 -7.18 10.87
CA GLY A 177 -51.72 -8.57 10.71
C GLY A 177 -52.43 -9.39 11.80
#